data_8934603939d46c3d951e66f66aa256e3
#
_entry.id   8934603939d46c3d951e66f66aa256e3
#
_cell.length_a   1.000
_cell.length_b   1.000
_cell.length_c   1.000
_cell.angle_alpha   90.00
_cell.angle_beta   90.00
_cell.angle_gamma   90.00
#
_symmetry.space_group_name_H-M   'P 1'
#
loop_
_entity.id
_entity.type
_entity.pdbx_description
1 polymer ?
#
loop_
_entity_poly.entity_id
_entity_poly.type
_entity_poly.pdbx_seq_one_letter_code
_entity_poly.pdbx_strand_id
1 'polypeptide(L)'
;MLDEKTIEELHSYYDRLPGGICLVKADDSEEILLANAELLNYYQCANWQEFKELTGGTYRGMVEASDYIPLKDIVRVKGQPEANYAYFQFPYRTREGHFNKGNALLIRTTQKGLGDIWSINVMKSKYSRAPGETENITGLLGGTAFYKRVNEHIQMEKIDGTGGLYCPVYFNLTNFKLYNSNYGIEQGDELLRKVADVLRAHFPYSIIAHLNADNFALVAPRDGVIEQVEAVCREVDEMIDNFSITLKAGVFFRDPDNLSEYTANSAFDMAKIACDSIKGDASRSWATYTETMGKNLAARAYVLENFDRALRNGYIKIFYQPVVRTLTGKLCGMEALARWEDPERGRLTPDMFVPVLEDAKLIYKLDSYVVEQVGKRLRTMEDSGMPVLPISVNLSSADFDQVDPLDVVERVVRKYRLPRSYIRIEITESALVKNGKKLCLLYTSDAADE
;
A
#
# COMPACT_ATOMS: atom_id res chain seq x y z
N MET A 1 -2.42 35.01 -34.24
CA MET A 1 -1.07 35.07 -33.65
C MET A 1 -1.25 35.49 -32.20
N LEU A 2 -0.62 34.77 -31.28
CA LEU A 2 -0.57 35.20 -29.88
C LEU A 2 0.15 36.52 -29.82
N ASP A 3 -0.28 37.40 -28.91
CA ASP A 3 0.49 38.62 -28.63
C ASP A 3 1.76 38.30 -27.85
N GLU A 4 2.78 39.14 -27.94
CA GLU A 4 4.09 38.95 -27.30
C GLU A 4 3.96 38.71 -25.77
N LYS A 5 3.01 39.37 -25.14
CA LYS A 5 2.76 39.30 -23.71
C LYS A 5 2.24 37.92 -23.29
N THR A 6 1.35 37.33 -24.09
CA THR A 6 0.82 35.95 -23.83
C THR A 6 1.91 34.91 -24.02
N ILE A 7 2.84 35.09 -24.97
CA ILE A 7 3.98 34.23 -25.19
C ILE A 7 4.95 34.31 -23.98
N GLU A 8 5.26 35.50 -23.48
CA GLU A 8 6.11 35.67 -22.29
C GLU A 8 5.50 35.03 -21.02
N GLU A 9 4.19 35.20 -20.83
CA GLU A 9 3.46 34.59 -19.71
C GLU A 9 3.52 33.06 -19.79
N LEU A 10 3.34 32.46 -20.97
CA LEU A 10 3.46 31.03 -21.21
C LEU A 10 4.89 30.54 -20.96
N HIS A 11 5.92 31.21 -21.47
CA HIS A 11 7.31 30.84 -21.20
C HIS A 11 7.61 30.90 -19.69
N SER A 12 7.25 31.97 -19.00
CA SER A 12 7.45 32.11 -17.55
C SER A 12 6.77 30.97 -16.76
N TYR A 13 5.67 30.46 -17.27
CA TYR A 13 4.95 29.35 -16.68
C TYR A 13 5.66 28.02 -16.92
N TYR A 14 5.95 27.68 -18.18
CA TYR A 14 6.56 26.40 -18.55
C TYR A 14 8.03 26.29 -18.12
N ASP A 15 8.75 27.40 -17.96
CA ASP A 15 10.14 27.40 -17.44
C ASP A 15 10.24 27.01 -15.96
N ARG A 16 9.15 27.08 -15.23
CA ARG A 16 9.09 26.61 -13.82
C ARG A 16 8.78 25.13 -13.68
N LEU A 17 8.39 24.48 -14.77
CA LEU A 17 8.04 23.07 -14.76
C LEU A 17 9.30 22.20 -14.97
N PRO A 18 9.44 21.09 -14.23
CA PRO A 18 10.54 20.17 -14.40
C PRO A 18 10.40 19.35 -15.68
N GLY A 19 11.54 19.06 -16.31
CA GLY A 19 11.61 18.35 -17.59
C GLY A 19 11.61 19.28 -18.78
N GLY A 20 12.06 18.77 -19.92
CA GLY A 20 12.07 19.49 -21.18
C GLY A 20 10.66 19.51 -21.79
N ILE A 21 9.99 20.65 -21.84
CA ILE A 21 8.63 20.77 -22.35
C ILE A 21 8.64 21.47 -23.71
N CYS A 22 7.91 20.88 -24.66
CA CYS A 22 7.70 21.42 -25.99
C CYS A 22 6.21 21.41 -26.33
N LEU A 23 5.69 22.54 -26.81
CA LEU A 23 4.35 22.66 -27.38
C LEU A 23 4.45 22.75 -28.91
N VAL A 24 3.72 21.88 -29.58
CA VAL A 24 3.79 21.73 -31.04
C VAL A 24 2.37 21.82 -31.62
N LYS A 25 2.17 22.48 -32.75
CA LYS A 25 0.87 22.48 -33.43
C LYS A 25 0.42 21.07 -33.77
N ALA A 26 -0.84 20.75 -33.54
CA ALA A 26 -1.42 19.45 -33.87
C ALA A 26 -1.93 19.41 -35.32
N ASP A 27 -1.13 19.92 -36.27
CA ASP A 27 -1.35 19.89 -37.68
C ASP A 27 -0.14 19.23 -38.42
N ASP A 28 -0.20 19.12 -39.74
CA ASP A 28 0.87 18.50 -40.51
C ASP A 28 2.17 19.32 -40.58
N SER A 29 2.17 20.58 -40.09
CA SER A 29 3.37 21.39 -39.98
C SER A 29 4.24 20.98 -38.80
N GLU A 30 3.63 20.47 -37.75
CA GLU A 30 4.27 20.15 -36.46
C GLU A 30 5.21 21.28 -36.00
N GLU A 31 4.75 22.56 -36.21
CA GLU A 31 5.50 23.76 -35.84
C GLU A 31 5.64 23.84 -34.31
N ILE A 32 6.84 24.09 -33.82
CA ILE A 32 7.10 24.28 -32.41
C ILE A 32 6.64 25.67 -32.01
N LEU A 33 5.71 25.73 -31.07
CA LEU A 33 5.15 26.97 -30.55
C LEU A 33 5.92 27.50 -29.33
N LEU A 34 6.42 26.57 -28.51
CA LEU A 34 7.16 26.87 -27.30
C LEU A 34 8.08 25.72 -26.92
N ALA A 35 9.25 26.05 -26.40
CA ALA A 35 10.13 25.11 -25.68
C ALA A 35 10.62 25.80 -24.39
N ASN A 36 10.56 25.11 -23.25
CA ASN A 36 11.02 25.67 -21.99
C ASN A 36 12.55 25.63 -21.85
N ALA A 37 13.07 26.36 -20.89
CA ALA A 37 14.50 26.50 -20.64
C ALA A 37 15.20 25.14 -20.44
N GLU A 38 14.54 24.18 -19.80
CA GLU A 38 15.11 22.84 -19.57
C GLU A 38 15.24 22.05 -20.89
N LEU A 39 14.30 22.19 -21.82
CA LEU A 39 14.43 21.58 -23.15
C LEU A 39 15.56 22.22 -23.96
N LEU A 40 15.72 23.53 -23.89
CA LEU A 40 16.85 24.23 -24.52
C LEU A 40 18.19 23.70 -23.99
N ASN A 41 18.29 23.48 -22.69
CA ASN A 41 19.47 22.89 -22.07
C ASN A 41 19.74 21.46 -22.57
N TYR A 42 18.69 20.65 -22.85
CA TYR A 42 18.88 19.31 -23.43
C TYR A 42 19.54 19.36 -24.80
N TYR A 43 19.21 20.36 -25.60
CA TYR A 43 19.79 20.59 -26.92
C TYR A 43 21.08 21.40 -26.88
N GLN A 44 21.54 21.85 -25.72
CA GLN A 44 22.70 22.73 -25.52
C GLN A 44 22.54 24.07 -26.25
N CYS A 45 21.34 24.60 -26.28
CA CYS A 45 21.01 25.91 -26.84
C CYS A 45 20.87 26.96 -25.72
N ALA A 46 21.50 28.10 -25.90
CA ALA A 46 21.47 29.19 -24.91
C ALA A 46 20.13 29.95 -24.90
N ASN A 47 19.38 29.93 -26.00
CA ASN A 47 18.12 30.63 -26.14
C ASN A 47 17.21 30.01 -27.20
N TRP A 48 15.98 30.50 -27.27
CA TRP A 48 14.96 30.09 -28.22
C TRP A 48 15.40 30.20 -29.69
N GLN A 49 16.13 31.29 -30.04
CA GLN A 49 16.56 31.51 -31.42
C GLN A 49 17.53 30.44 -31.89
N GLU A 50 18.52 30.09 -31.09
CA GLU A 50 19.47 29.01 -31.38
C GLU A 50 18.77 27.65 -31.52
N PHE A 51 17.80 27.39 -30.65
CA PHE A 51 17.00 26.17 -30.73
C PHE A 51 16.18 26.08 -32.00
N LYS A 52 15.55 27.20 -32.40
CA LYS A 52 14.77 27.29 -33.64
C LYS A 52 15.65 27.13 -34.88
N GLU A 53 16.86 27.68 -34.88
CA GLU A 53 17.82 27.48 -35.96
C GLU A 53 18.27 26.02 -36.07
N LEU A 54 18.55 25.38 -34.94
CA LEU A 54 18.97 23.98 -34.89
C LEU A 54 17.87 23.02 -35.37
N THR A 55 16.61 23.27 -35.00
CA THR A 55 15.48 22.36 -35.25
C THR A 55 14.65 22.74 -36.49
N GLY A 56 14.99 23.88 -37.12
CA GLY A 56 14.14 24.45 -38.17
C GLY A 56 12.75 24.86 -37.68
N GLY A 57 12.55 24.97 -36.37
CA GLY A 57 11.29 25.35 -35.74
C GLY A 57 10.19 24.30 -35.83
N THR A 58 10.54 23.02 -36.09
CA THR A 58 9.57 21.93 -36.24
C THR A 58 9.95 20.71 -35.40
N TYR A 59 8.95 19.90 -35.01
CA TYR A 59 9.19 18.62 -34.32
C TYR A 59 10.08 17.68 -35.15
N ARG A 60 9.89 17.67 -36.49
CA ARG A 60 10.71 16.88 -37.39
C ARG A 60 12.20 17.21 -37.26
N GLY A 61 12.53 18.48 -37.08
CA GLY A 61 13.92 18.91 -36.88
C GLY A 61 14.48 18.68 -35.48
N MET A 62 13.63 18.34 -34.52
CA MET A 62 14.06 17.98 -33.17
C MET A 62 14.66 16.57 -33.08
N VAL A 63 14.28 15.69 -33.99
CA VAL A 63 14.65 14.25 -33.99
C VAL A 63 15.55 13.93 -35.18
N GLU A 64 16.28 12.82 -35.11
CA GLU A 64 17.05 12.32 -36.23
C GLU A 64 16.09 11.89 -37.36
N ALA A 65 16.47 12.12 -38.61
CA ALA A 65 15.62 11.82 -39.76
C ALA A 65 15.22 10.35 -39.85
N SER A 66 16.11 9.43 -39.41
CA SER A 66 15.84 7.97 -39.35
C SER A 66 14.84 7.59 -38.23
N ASP A 67 14.72 8.41 -37.19
CA ASP A 67 13.89 8.15 -36.01
C ASP A 67 12.58 8.96 -36.05
N TYR A 68 12.37 9.78 -37.08
CA TYR A 68 11.18 10.62 -37.18
C TYR A 68 9.92 9.78 -37.46
N ILE A 69 8.96 9.92 -36.55
CA ILE A 69 7.60 9.43 -36.68
C ILE A 69 6.67 10.62 -36.43
N PRO A 70 5.70 10.95 -37.30
CA PRO A 70 4.73 12.02 -37.05
C PRO A 70 4.03 11.84 -35.69
N LEU A 71 3.81 12.93 -34.95
CA LEU A 71 3.23 12.88 -33.60
C LEU A 71 1.86 12.17 -33.58
N LYS A 72 1.02 12.39 -34.59
CA LYS A 72 -0.25 11.69 -34.77
C LYS A 72 -0.12 10.16 -34.91
N ASP A 73 0.98 9.71 -35.52
CA ASP A 73 1.22 8.27 -35.74
C ASP A 73 1.84 7.63 -34.48
N ILE A 74 2.58 8.39 -33.68
CA ILE A 74 3.06 7.91 -32.36
C ILE A 74 1.89 7.55 -31.47
N VAL A 75 0.87 8.39 -31.37
CA VAL A 75 -0.35 8.10 -30.60
C VAL A 75 -1.10 6.91 -31.16
N ARG A 76 -1.18 6.79 -32.50
CA ARG A 76 -1.87 5.68 -33.13
C ARG A 76 -1.18 4.32 -32.95
N VAL A 77 0.17 4.29 -32.90
CA VAL A 77 0.97 3.05 -32.84
C VAL A 77 1.27 2.66 -31.40
N LYS A 78 1.52 3.63 -30.52
CA LYS A 78 1.97 3.42 -29.13
C LYS A 78 0.94 3.81 -28.08
N GLY A 79 -0.13 4.51 -28.47
CA GLY A 79 -1.26 4.83 -27.63
C GLY A 79 -2.37 3.77 -27.76
N GLN A 80 -3.37 3.84 -26.91
CA GLN A 80 -4.61 3.09 -27.13
C GLN A 80 -5.45 3.77 -28.22
N PRO A 81 -6.31 3.05 -28.96
CA PRO A 81 -7.04 3.60 -30.11
C PRO A 81 -7.88 4.85 -29.85
N GLU A 82 -8.27 5.09 -28.59
CA GLU A 82 -9.04 6.26 -28.14
C GLU A 82 -8.23 7.22 -27.26
N ALA A 83 -6.95 6.94 -27.01
CA ALA A 83 -6.12 7.74 -26.13
C ALA A 83 -5.58 8.99 -26.83
N ASN A 84 -5.67 10.13 -26.14
CA ASN A 84 -5.08 11.39 -26.61
C ASN A 84 -3.60 11.54 -26.19
N TYR A 85 -2.94 10.44 -25.76
CA TYR A 85 -1.56 10.47 -25.29
C TYR A 85 -0.79 9.21 -25.67
N ALA A 86 0.54 9.30 -25.68
CA ALA A 86 1.45 8.18 -25.86
C ALA A 86 2.75 8.38 -25.10
N TYR A 87 3.34 7.26 -24.66
CA TYR A 87 4.71 7.24 -24.16
C TYR A 87 5.66 6.75 -25.24
N PHE A 88 6.78 7.42 -25.42
CA PHE A 88 7.78 7.01 -26.40
C PHE A 88 9.20 7.41 -26.01
N GLN A 89 10.18 6.73 -26.58
CA GLN A 89 11.54 7.19 -26.50
C GLN A 89 11.71 8.34 -27.48
N PHE A 90 12.12 9.48 -26.94
CA PHE A 90 12.36 10.70 -27.69
C PHE A 90 13.85 10.79 -28.04
N PRO A 91 14.25 10.46 -29.28
CA PRO A 91 15.61 10.61 -29.72
C PRO A 91 15.85 12.08 -30.08
N TYR A 92 16.96 12.65 -29.58
CA TYR A 92 17.33 14.02 -29.89
C TYR A 92 18.84 14.18 -30.08
N ARG A 93 19.21 15.15 -30.91
CA ARG A 93 20.60 15.47 -31.20
C ARG A 93 20.94 16.83 -30.59
N THR A 94 22.02 16.87 -29.77
CA THR A 94 22.53 18.13 -29.23
C THR A 94 23.22 18.96 -30.28
N ARG A 95 23.45 20.25 -30.03
CA ARG A 95 24.19 21.17 -30.89
C ARG A 95 25.62 20.66 -31.18
N GLU A 96 26.24 19.96 -30.24
CA GLU A 96 27.56 19.35 -30.41
C GLU A 96 27.52 18.03 -31.19
N GLY A 97 26.35 17.60 -31.64
CA GLY A 97 26.20 16.43 -32.46
C GLY A 97 26.05 15.10 -31.69
N HIS A 98 25.97 15.13 -30.36
CA HIS A 98 25.74 13.94 -29.56
C HIS A 98 24.28 13.47 -29.66
N PHE A 99 24.11 12.18 -29.87
CA PHE A 99 22.79 11.54 -29.86
C PHE A 99 22.42 11.12 -28.44
N ASN A 100 21.23 11.52 -28.02
CA ASN A 100 20.67 11.18 -26.74
C ASN A 100 19.25 10.61 -26.92
N LYS A 101 18.79 9.86 -25.95
CA LYS A 101 17.38 9.40 -25.87
C LYS A 101 16.82 9.82 -24.52
N GLY A 102 15.68 10.48 -24.55
CA GLY A 102 14.87 10.77 -23.37
C GLY A 102 13.58 9.94 -23.40
N ASN A 103 12.95 9.78 -22.29
CA ASN A 103 11.58 9.28 -22.24
C ASN A 103 10.64 10.47 -22.38
N ALA A 104 9.65 10.37 -23.25
CA ALA A 104 8.72 11.45 -23.48
C ALA A 104 7.26 10.99 -23.31
N LEU A 105 6.47 11.86 -22.72
CA LEU A 105 5.02 11.80 -22.72
C LEU A 105 4.52 12.78 -23.77
N LEU A 106 3.74 12.29 -24.72
CA LEU A 106 3.05 13.05 -25.73
C LEU A 106 1.56 13.12 -25.37
N ILE A 107 1.00 14.34 -25.31
CA ILE A 107 -0.44 14.54 -25.01
C ILE A 107 -1.02 15.47 -26.06
N ARG A 108 -2.20 15.11 -26.62
CA ARG A 108 -2.99 16.02 -27.44
C ARG A 108 -3.98 16.78 -26.56
N THR A 109 -3.99 18.10 -26.65
CA THR A 109 -4.91 18.94 -25.89
C THR A 109 -5.32 20.17 -26.72
N THR A 110 -6.45 20.78 -26.35
CA THR A 110 -6.87 22.06 -26.94
C THR A 110 -6.65 23.16 -25.91
N GLN A 111 -5.80 24.12 -26.22
CA GLN A 111 -5.49 25.23 -25.34
C GLN A 111 -6.07 26.55 -25.90
N LYS A 112 -6.71 27.35 -25.01
CA LYS A 112 -7.28 28.63 -25.38
C LYS A 112 -6.21 29.56 -25.94
N GLY A 113 -6.40 30.03 -27.18
CA GLY A 113 -5.45 30.89 -27.90
C GLY A 113 -4.41 30.15 -28.75
N LEU A 114 -4.11 28.88 -28.48
CA LEU A 114 -3.17 28.07 -29.27
C LEU A 114 -3.88 27.06 -30.18
N GLY A 115 -5.16 26.75 -29.93
CA GLY A 115 -5.88 25.70 -30.64
C GLY A 115 -5.47 24.30 -30.21
N ASP A 116 -5.58 23.34 -31.13
CA ASP A 116 -5.14 21.96 -30.89
C ASP A 116 -3.63 21.88 -30.95
N ILE A 117 -3.04 21.35 -29.91
CA ILE A 117 -1.59 21.23 -29.75
C ILE A 117 -1.20 19.84 -29.25
N TRP A 118 0.05 19.46 -29.54
CA TRP A 118 0.76 18.39 -28.87
C TRP A 118 1.65 18.98 -27.75
N SER A 119 1.50 18.50 -26.55
CA SER A 119 2.45 18.75 -25.46
C SER A 119 3.39 17.57 -25.37
N ILE A 120 4.69 17.81 -25.53
CA ILE A 120 5.74 16.80 -25.41
C ILE A 120 6.51 17.13 -24.14
N ASN A 121 6.46 16.26 -23.16
CA ASN A 121 7.27 16.35 -21.95
C ASN A 121 8.40 15.34 -22.01
N VAL A 122 9.63 15.82 -22.18
CA VAL A 122 10.84 15.00 -22.33
C VAL A 122 11.55 14.92 -20.99
N MET A 123 11.75 13.71 -20.49
CA MET A 123 12.61 13.45 -19.35
C MET A 123 13.91 12.79 -19.85
N LYS A 124 15.07 13.30 -19.46
CA LYS A 124 16.37 12.66 -19.81
C LYS A 124 16.39 11.23 -19.31
N SER A 125 16.68 10.26 -20.18
CA SER A 125 16.88 8.86 -19.78
C SER A 125 18.15 8.62 -18.95
N LYS A 126 19.13 9.51 -19.11
CA LYS A 126 20.22 9.70 -18.13
C LYS A 126 19.87 10.92 -17.30
N TYR A 127 19.11 10.70 -16.24
CA TYR A 127 19.28 11.58 -15.11
C TYR A 127 20.78 11.55 -14.78
N SER A 128 21.48 12.67 -14.91
CA SER A 128 22.67 12.91 -14.12
C SER A 128 22.17 12.93 -12.67
N ARG A 129 22.24 11.76 -12.05
CA ARG A 129 21.77 11.55 -10.70
C ARG A 129 22.68 12.38 -9.83
N ALA A 130 22.15 13.35 -9.12
CA ALA A 130 22.92 14.04 -8.12
C ALA A 130 23.53 12.97 -7.18
N PRO A 131 24.78 13.08 -6.76
CA PRO A 131 25.37 12.14 -5.82
C PRO A 131 24.45 12.03 -4.60
N GLY A 132 23.94 10.81 -4.31
CA GLY A 132 23.03 10.52 -3.19
C GLY A 132 21.54 10.40 -3.53
N GLU A 133 21.09 10.61 -4.78
CA GLU A 133 19.67 10.39 -5.14
C GLU A 133 19.29 8.93 -5.35
N THR A 134 20.27 8.06 -5.59
CA THR A 134 20.04 6.63 -5.81
C THR A 134 20.45 5.81 -4.61
N GLU A 135 19.72 4.73 -4.43
CA GLU A 135 20.03 3.71 -3.46
C GLU A 135 21.16 2.80 -4.01
N ASN A 136 22.09 2.38 -3.15
CA ASN A 136 23.35 1.78 -3.57
C ASN A 136 23.22 0.32 -4.06
N ILE A 137 22.21 -0.43 -3.61
CA ILE A 137 22.05 -1.86 -3.93
C ILE A 137 21.49 -2.03 -5.33
N THR A 138 20.35 -1.39 -5.60
CA THR A 138 19.58 -1.57 -6.84
C THR A 138 19.85 -0.49 -7.89
N GLY A 139 20.43 0.64 -7.47
CA GLY A 139 20.59 1.81 -8.31
C GLY A 139 19.27 2.47 -8.74
N LEU A 140 18.14 2.15 -8.12
CA LEU A 140 16.88 2.88 -8.23
C LEU A 140 16.94 4.18 -7.41
N LEU A 141 15.91 5.00 -7.50
CA LEU A 141 15.79 6.18 -6.62
C LEU A 141 15.69 5.73 -5.16
N GLY A 142 16.35 6.47 -4.27
CA GLY A 142 16.09 6.38 -2.84
C GLY A 142 14.81 7.13 -2.47
N GLY A 143 14.23 6.81 -1.30
CA GLY A 143 12.94 7.32 -0.89
C GLY A 143 12.81 8.85 -0.94
N THR A 144 13.80 9.60 -0.45
CA THR A 144 13.75 11.07 -0.45
C THR A 144 13.67 11.66 -1.86
N ALA A 145 14.50 11.19 -2.78
CA ALA A 145 14.49 11.63 -4.17
C ALA A 145 13.21 11.22 -4.89
N PHE A 146 12.71 10.03 -4.59
CA PHE A 146 11.46 9.51 -5.13
C PHE A 146 10.28 10.39 -4.76
N TYR A 147 10.02 10.62 -3.47
CA TYR A 147 8.89 11.42 -3.02
C TYR A 147 8.95 12.86 -3.52
N LYS A 148 10.15 13.44 -3.62
CA LYS A 148 10.33 14.76 -4.23
C LYS A 148 9.83 14.76 -5.67
N ARG A 149 10.29 13.81 -6.50
CA ARG A 149 9.89 13.72 -7.92
C ARG A 149 8.41 13.40 -8.10
N VAL A 150 7.85 12.54 -7.26
CA VAL A 150 6.41 12.24 -7.32
C VAL A 150 5.59 13.48 -6.97
N ASN A 151 5.99 14.27 -5.98
CA ASN A 151 5.29 15.52 -5.67
C ASN A 151 5.37 16.52 -6.84
N GLU A 152 6.53 16.65 -7.48
CA GLU A 152 6.71 17.45 -8.69
C GLU A 152 5.77 16.96 -9.81
N HIS A 153 5.69 15.65 -10.00
CA HIS A 153 4.79 15.01 -10.98
C HIS A 153 3.30 15.28 -10.68
N ILE A 154 2.87 15.13 -9.43
CA ILE A 154 1.49 15.44 -9.00
C ILE A 154 1.15 16.92 -9.22
N GLN A 155 2.10 17.84 -9.01
CA GLN A 155 1.88 19.26 -9.30
C GLN A 155 1.68 19.51 -10.80
N MET A 156 2.45 18.83 -11.65
CA MET A 156 2.26 18.90 -13.10
C MET A 156 0.89 18.39 -13.53
N GLU A 157 0.48 17.22 -13.06
CA GLU A 157 -0.84 16.67 -13.38
C GLU A 157 -1.99 17.64 -13.01
N LYS A 158 -1.85 18.36 -11.89
CA LYS A 158 -2.84 19.40 -11.50
C LYS A 158 -2.89 20.56 -12.47
N ILE A 159 -1.74 20.94 -13.01
CA ILE A 159 -1.59 22.05 -13.94
C ILE A 159 -2.12 21.69 -15.32
N ASP A 160 -1.75 20.51 -15.82
CA ASP A 160 -2.05 20.06 -17.18
C ASP A 160 -3.46 19.46 -17.31
N GLY A 161 -4.20 19.31 -16.20
CA GLY A 161 -5.51 18.66 -16.19
C GLY A 161 -5.45 17.15 -16.51
N THR A 162 -4.25 16.56 -16.44
CA THR A 162 -4.02 15.12 -16.69
C THR A 162 -4.17 14.27 -15.43
N GLY A 163 -4.75 14.85 -14.41
CA GLY A 163 -4.91 14.22 -13.12
C GLY A 163 -5.65 12.89 -13.18
N GLY A 164 -5.08 11.88 -12.50
CA GLY A 164 -5.65 10.54 -12.48
C GLY A 164 -5.16 9.59 -13.58
N LEU A 165 -4.35 10.08 -14.54
CA LEU A 165 -3.72 9.21 -15.55
C LEU A 165 -2.63 8.32 -14.98
N TYR A 166 -2.09 8.66 -13.82
CA TYR A 166 -1.05 7.90 -13.14
C TYR A 166 -1.53 7.39 -11.78
N CYS A 167 -1.06 6.22 -11.41
CA CYS A 167 -1.37 5.61 -10.11
C CYS A 167 -0.11 5.21 -9.38
N PRO A 168 -0.06 5.41 -8.05
CA PRO A 168 0.95 4.85 -7.17
C PRO A 168 0.82 3.33 -7.08
N VAL A 169 1.95 2.64 -7.19
CA VAL A 169 2.08 1.21 -6.95
C VAL A 169 3.16 0.97 -5.90
N TYR A 170 2.83 0.21 -4.89
CA TYR A 170 3.74 -0.18 -3.82
C TYR A 170 3.96 -1.69 -3.85
N PHE A 171 5.22 -2.12 -3.75
CA PHE A 171 5.57 -3.52 -3.72
C PHE A 171 6.31 -3.87 -2.42
N ASN A 172 6.09 -5.07 -1.94
CA ASN A 172 6.80 -5.64 -0.81
C ASN A 172 7.19 -7.09 -1.11
N LEU A 173 8.47 -7.42 -0.89
CA LEU A 173 8.97 -8.76 -0.98
C LEU A 173 8.78 -9.46 0.37
N THR A 174 7.77 -10.32 0.47
CA THR A 174 7.40 -10.96 1.73
C THR A 174 8.52 -11.87 2.26
N ASN A 175 8.65 -11.97 3.59
CA ASN A 175 9.63 -12.84 4.25
C ASN A 175 11.11 -12.59 3.86
N PHE A 176 11.46 -11.45 3.28
CA PHE A 176 12.81 -11.12 2.85
C PHE A 176 13.85 -11.21 3.98
N LYS A 177 13.46 -10.84 5.21
CA LYS A 177 14.32 -11.01 6.37
C LYS A 177 14.68 -12.48 6.64
N LEU A 178 13.74 -13.38 6.45
CA LEU A 178 13.97 -14.82 6.59
C LEU A 178 14.91 -15.34 5.48
N TYR A 179 14.75 -14.82 4.26
CA TYR A 179 15.64 -15.12 3.15
C TYR A 179 17.09 -14.73 3.49
N ASN A 180 17.30 -13.49 3.95
CA ASN A 180 18.64 -13.03 4.35
C ASN A 180 19.24 -13.87 5.48
N SER A 181 18.40 -14.36 6.41
CA SER A 181 18.87 -15.23 7.49
C SER A 181 19.30 -16.61 6.98
N ASN A 182 18.70 -17.13 5.92
CA ASN A 182 18.99 -18.46 5.37
C ASN A 182 20.10 -18.43 4.31
N TYR A 183 20.16 -17.39 3.47
CA TYR A 183 21.05 -17.34 2.30
C TYR A 183 22.13 -16.26 2.39
N GLY A 184 22.07 -15.38 3.40
CA GLY A 184 23.02 -14.29 3.59
C GLY A 184 22.59 -12.99 2.89
N ILE A 185 23.19 -11.89 3.34
CA ILE A 185 22.88 -10.52 2.87
C ILE A 185 23.22 -10.34 1.39
N GLU A 186 24.35 -10.91 0.94
CA GLU A 186 24.79 -10.79 -0.46
C GLU A 186 23.79 -11.37 -1.45
N GLN A 187 23.20 -12.52 -1.12
CA GLN A 187 22.15 -13.15 -1.94
C GLN A 187 20.85 -12.33 -1.90
N GLY A 188 20.53 -11.72 -0.75
CA GLY A 188 19.41 -10.79 -0.64
C GLY A 188 19.60 -9.55 -1.52
N ASP A 189 20.79 -8.96 -1.52
CA ASP A 189 21.12 -7.81 -2.37
C ASP A 189 21.04 -8.18 -3.87
N GLU A 190 21.45 -9.38 -4.24
CA GLU A 190 21.31 -9.88 -5.61
C GLU A 190 19.84 -10.03 -6.01
N LEU A 191 19.01 -10.58 -5.11
CA LEU A 191 17.57 -10.69 -5.34
C LEU A 191 16.94 -9.30 -5.53
N LEU A 192 17.28 -8.33 -4.68
CA LEU A 192 16.76 -6.95 -4.83
C LEU A 192 17.17 -6.33 -6.18
N ARG A 193 18.38 -6.57 -6.68
CA ARG A 193 18.81 -6.12 -8.02
C ARG A 193 17.96 -6.76 -9.12
N LYS A 194 17.72 -8.06 -9.05
CA LYS A 194 16.86 -8.77 -10.01
C LYS A 194 15.42 -8.22 -10.02
N VAL A 195 14.81 -8.00 -8.84
CA VAL A 195 13.50 -7.35 -8.72
C VAL A 195 13.51 -5.96 -9.36
N ALA A 196 14.56 -5.16 -9.10
CA ALA A 196 14.68 -3.83 -9.69
C ALA A 196 14.78 -3.87 -11.22
N ASP A 197 15.46 -4.87 -11.78
CA ASP A 197 15.59 -5.04 -13.23
C ASP A 197 14.25 -5.46 -13.88
N VAL A 198 13.49 -6.35 -13.24
CA VAL A 198 12.12 -6.70 -13.67
C VAL A 198 11.22 -5.46 -13.64
N LEU A 199 11.25 -4.69 -12.55
CA LEU A 199 10.47 -3.46 -12.47
C LEU A 199 10.84 -2.46 -13.58
N ARG A 200 12.13 -2.29 -13.91
CA ARG A 200 12.56 -1.44 -15.02
C ARG A 200 12.10 -1.95 -16.38
N ALA A 201 12.10 -3.26 -16.58
CA ALA A 201 11.67 -3.88 -17.85
C ALA A 201 10.18 -3.69 -18.09
N HIS A 202 9.35 -3.91 -17.08
CA HIS A 202 7.90 -3.77 -17.20
C HIS A 202 7.41 -2.31 -17.13
N PHE A 203 8.15 -1.44 -16.44
CA PHE A 203 7.78 -0.03 -16.23
C PHE A 203 8.87 0.94 -16.72
N PRO A 204 9.27 0.90 -18.00
CA PRO A 204 10.42 1.66 -18.52
C PRO A 204 10.23 3.18 -18.46
N TYR A 205 8.98 3.64 -18.35
CA TYR A 205 8.62 5.08 -18.34
C TYR A 205 8.15 5.57 -16.97
N SER A 206 8.33 4.76 -15.93
CA SER A 206 7.83 5.05 -14.59
C SER A 206 8.93 5.61 -13.69
N ILE A 207 8.54 6.41 -12.70
CA ILE A 207 9.40 6.82 -11.60
C ILE A 207 9.46 5.64 -10.64
N ILE A 208 10.60 4.95 -10.54
CA ILE A 208 10.76 3.73 -9.73
C ILE A 208 11.77 3.98 -8.62
N ALA A 209 11.47 3.50 -7.43
CA ALA A 209 12.35 3.58 -6.25
C ALA A 209 12.47 2.26 -5.50
N HIS A 210 13.62 2.07 -4.88
CA HIS A 210 13.82 1.16 -3.77
C HIS A 210 13.79 1.99 -2.49
N LEU A 211 12.71 1.84 -1.71
CA LEU A 211 12.48 2.69 -0.55
C LEU A 211 13.33 2.27 0.65
N ASN A 212 13.27 1.02 0.98
CA ASN A 212 14.05 0.39 2.05
C ASN A 212 13.88 -1.14 2.00
N ALA A 213 14.87 -1.87 2.49
CA ALA A 213 14.86 -3.33 2.69
C ALA A 213 14.17 -4.11 1.56
N ASP A 214 12.91 -4.43 1.73
CA ASP A 214 12.06 -5.28 0.87
C ASP A 214 10.96 -4.48 0.14
N ASN A 215 11.04 -3.15 0.14
CA ASN A 215 9.98 -2.29 -0.34
C ASN A 215 10.38 -1.48 -1.57
N PHE A 216 9.58 -1.60 -2.62
CA PHE A 216 9.71 -0.81 -3.83
C PHE A 216 8.45 0.03 -4.07
N ALA A 217 8.61 1.10 -4.80
CA ALA A 217 7.50 1.96 -5.17
C ALA A 217 7.68 2.49 -6.59
N LEU A 218 6.58 2.71 -7.28
CA LEU A 218 6.60 3.38 -8.58
C LEU A 218 5.31 4.16 -8.85
N VAL A 219 5.41 5.12 -9.76
CA VAL A 219 4.26 5.79 -10.36
C VAL A 219 4.15 5.29 -11.79
N ALA A 220 3.04 4.67 -12.13
CA ALA A 220 2.79 4.11 -13.46
C ALA A 220 1.55 4.74 -14.12
N PRO A 221 1.46 4.71 -15.46
CA PRO A 221 0.21 4.98 -16.14
C PRO A 221 -0.90 4.08 -15.63
N ARG A 222 -2.11 4.67 -15.50
CA ARG A 222 -3.27 3.95 -14.97
C ARG A 222 -3.71 2.81 -15.88
N ASP A 223 -3.65 3.04 -17.19
CA ASP A 223 -4.10 2.08 -18.19
C ASP A 223 -3.14 0.89 -18.28
N GLY A 224 -3.66 -0.31 -18.13
CA GLY A 224 -2.89 -1.56 -18.18
C GLY A 224 -1.97 -1.80 -16.96
N VAL A 225 -2.06 -0.98 -15.89
CA VAL A 225 -1.18 -1.14 -14.73
C VAL A 225 -1.39 -2.45 -14.01
N ILE A 226 -2.62 -2.93 -13.92
CA ILE A 226 -2.93 -4.18 -13.20
C ILE A 226 -2.28 -5.37 -13.90
N GLU A 227 -2.41 -5.46 -15.23
CA GLU A 227 -1.80 -6.51 -16.04
C GLU A 227 -0.27 -6.49 -15.92
N GLN A 228 0.33 -5.30 -15.89
CA GLN A 228 1.78 -5.14 -15.69
C GLN A 228 2.22 -5.55 -14.29
N VAL A 229 1.47 -5.13 -13.26
CA VAL A 229 1.73 -5.51 -11.85
C VAL A 229 1.64 -7.03 -11.68
N GLU A 230 0.61 -7.64 -12.24
CA GLU A 230 0.44 -9.10 -12.20
C GLU A 230 1.58 -9.84 -12.91
N ALA A 231 2.02 -9.34 -14.07
CA ALA A 231 3.14 -9.91 -14.80
C ALA A 231 4.45 -9.80 -14.01
N VAL A 232 4.72 -8.65 -13.38
CA VAL A 232 5.89 -8.45 -12.49
C VAL A 232 5.87 -9.40 -11.31
N CYS A 233 4.73 -9.50 -10.60
CA CYS A 233 4.63 -10.39 -9.45
C CYS A 233 4.90 -11.84 -9.85
N ARG A 234 4.30 -12.30 -10.97
CA ARG A 234 4.52 -13.64 -11.49
C ARG A 234 5.98 -13.90 -11.89
N GLU A 235 6.61 -12.98 -12.63
CA GLU A 235 8.00 -13.12 -13.07
C GLU A 235 8.96 -13.16 -11.87
N VAL A 236 8.74 -12.33 -10.86
CA VAL A 236 9.55 -12.34 -9.65
C VAL A 236 9.33 -13.64 -8.87
N ASP A 237 8.10 -14.10 -8.71
CA ASP A 237 7.79 -15.34 -7.98
C ASP A 237 8.38 -16.57 -8.71
N GLU A 238 8.39 -16.58 -10.05
CA GLU A 238 9.04 -17.64 -10.87
C GLU A 238 10.57 -17.65 -10.77
N MET A 239 11.19 -16.47 -10.54
CA MET A 239 12.66 -16.38 -10.34
C MET A 239 13.13 -16.90 -8.97
N ILE A 240 12.21 -17.02 -8.01
CA ILE A 240 12.53 -17.40 -6.63
C ILE A 240 12.13 -18.84 -6.41
N ASP A 241 13.10 -19.75 -6.40
CA ASP A 241 12.90 -21.21 -6.11
C ASP A 241 12.41 -21.49 -4.66
N ASN A 242 11.83 -20.50 -3.97
CA ASN A 242 11.41 -20.62 -2.59
C ASN A 242 10.01 -20.04 -2.39
N PHE A 243 9.02 -20.91 -2.32
CA PHE A 243 7.60 -20.58 -2.13
C PHE A 243 7.26 -19.73 -0.88
N SER A 244 8.20 -19.54 0.04
CA SER A 244 7.98 -18.71 1.22
C SER A 244 8.16 -17.21 0.96
N ILE A 245 8.73 -16.83 -0.19
CA ILE A 245 8.98 -15.46 -0.60
C ILE A 245 8.15 -15.17 -1.83
N THR A 246 7.36 -14.12 -1.78
CA THR A 246 6.54 -13.66 -2.91
C THR A 246 6.54 -12.15 -2.99
N LEU A 247 6.42 -11.63 -4.20
CA LEU A 247 6.22 -10.19 -4.40
C LEU A 247 4.73 -9.87 -4.28
N LYS A 248 4.38 -8.99 -3.35
CA LYS A 248 3.03 -8.48 -3.19
C LYS A 248 2.96 -7.03 -3.64
N ALA A 249 1.86 -6.65 -4.28
CA ALA A 249 1.68 -5.30 -4.77
C ALA A 249 0.37 -4.67 -4.28
N GLY A 250 0.42 -3.37 -4.01
CA GLY A 250 -0.76 -2.56 -3.76
C GLY A 250 -0.84 -1.41 -4.74
N VAL A 251 -2.01 -1.18 -5.29
CA VAL A 251 -2.29 -0.13 -6.28
C VAL A 251 -3.31 0.83 -5.72
N PHE A 252 -3.07 2.13 -5.88
CA PHE A 252 -4.04 3.15 -5.52
C PHE A 252 -4.46 3.94 -6.76
N PHE A 253 -5.75 3.88 -7.09
CA PHE A 253 -6.34 4.70 -8.14
C PHE A 253 -6.85 6.00 -7.54
N ARG A 254 -6.15 7.11 -7.82
CA ARG A 254 -6.58 8.44 -7.39
C ARG A 254 -7.88 8.83 -8.08
N ASP A 255 -8.77 9.47 -7.32
CA ASP A 255 -9.99 10.05 -7.88
C ASP A 255 -9.62 11.30 -8.71
N PRO A 256 -9.95 11.35 -10.01
CA PRO A 256 -9.66 12.50 -10.85
C PRO A 256 -10.32 13.79 -10.36
N ASP A 257 -11.47 13.71 -9.71
CA ASP A 257 -12.23 14.86 -9.23
C ASP A 257 -11.65 15.44 -7.93
N ASN A 258 -10.82 14.69 -7.19
CA ASN A 258 -10.28 15.05 -5.88
C ASN A 258 -8.74 15.07 -5.81
N LEU A 259 -8.05 15.35 -6.90
CA LEU A 259 -6.59 15.33 -6.99
C LEU A 259 -5.88 16.28 -6.01
N SER A 260 -6.55 17.37 -5.59
CA SER A 260 -6.00 18.34 -4.65
C SER A 260 -5.79 17.77 -3.24
N GLU A 261 -6.47 16.69 -2.89
CA GLU A 261 -6.43 16.08 -1.55
C GLU A 261 -5.23 15.16 -1.36
N TYR A 262 -4.56 14.74 -2.46
CA TYR A 262 -3.48 13.76 -2.38
C TYR A 262 -2.10 14.40 -2.47
N THR A 263 -1.26 14.07 -1.50
CA THR A 263 0.20 14.22 -1.55
C THR A 263 0.83 12.90 -2.00
N ALA A 264 2.10 12.93 -2.41
CA ALA A 264 2.82 11.70 -2.72
C ALA A 264 2.78 10.73 -1.54
N ASN A 265 3.04 11.19 -0.31
CA ASN A 265 3.04 10.34 0.87
C ASN A 265 1.68 9.68 1.10
N SER A 266 0.58 10.46 1.12
CA SER A 266 -0.76 9.91 1.34
C SER A 266 -1.17 8.90 0.25
N ALA A 267 -0.82 9.16 -1.00
CA ALA A 267 -1.14 8.27 -2.10
C ALA A 267 -0.38 6.93 -2.03
N PHE A 268 0.90 6.96 -1.63
CA PHE A 268 1.68 5.73 -1.40
C PHE A 268 1.32 5.01 -0.11
N ASP A 269 0.88 5.71 0.94
CA ASP A 269 0.33 5.08 2.14
C ASP A 269 -0.92 4.26 1.79
N MET A 270 -1.79 4.77 0.92
CA MET A 270 -2.96 4.02 0.44
C MET A 270 -2.57 2.79 -0.38
N ALA A 271 -1.61 2.91 -1.31
CA ALA A 271 -1.08 1.77 -2.04
C ALA A 271 -0.43 0.73 -1.10
N LYS A 272 0.33 1.20 -0.10
CA LYS A 272 0.92 0.33 0.92
C LYS A 272 -0.13 -0.41 1.75
N ILE A 273 -1.21 0.27 2.18
CA ILE A 273 -2.32 -0.38 2.90
C ILE A 273 -2.93 -1.52 2.06
N ALA A 274 -3.11 -1.30 0.76
CA ALA A 274 -3.60 -2.33 -0.14
C ALA A 274 -2.62 -3.53 -0.22
N CYS A 275 -1.32 -3.27 -0.36
CA CYS A 275 -0.29 -4.30 -0.36
C CYS A 275 -0.27 -5.10 0.96
N ASP A 276 -0.29 -4.39 2.09
CA ASP A 276 -0.24 -5.01 3.42
C ASP A 276 -1.47 -5.88 3.70
N SER A 277 -2.63 -5.56 3.10
CA SER A 277 -3.87 -6.32 3.27
C SER A 277 -3.82 -7.76 2.74
N ILE A 278 -2.86 -8.06 1.86
CA ILE A 278 -2.72 -9.38 1.21
C ILE A 278 -1.43 -10.12 1.57
N LYS A 279 -0.60 -9.60 2.47
CA LYS A 279 0.67 -10.24 2.84
C LYS A 279 0.51 -11.66 3.39
N GLY A 280 -0.59 -11.96 4.05
CA GLY A 280 -0.91 -13.30 4.57
C GLY A 280 -1.68 -14.20 3.60
N ASP A 281 -2.05 -13.70 2.42
CA ASP A 281 -2.85 -14.41 1.43
C ASP A 281 -1.96 -14.94 0.29
N ALA A 282 -1.74 -16.26 0.27
CA ALA A 282 -0.92 -16.91 -0.75
C ALA A 282 -1.58 -16.90 -2.15
N SER A 283 -2.91 -16.73 -2.22
CA SER A 283 -3.66 -16.79 -3.49
C SER A 283 -3.66 -15.46 -4.26
N ARG A 284 -3.27 -14.36 -3.62
CA ARG A 284 -3.34 -13.01 -4.19
C ARG A 284 -1.96 -12.37 -4.26
N SER A 285 -1.56 -11.90 -5.44
CA SER A 285 -0.29 -11.19 -5.64
C SER A 285 -0.46 -9.67 -5.57
N TRP A 286 -1.65 -9.14 -5.78
CA TRP A 286 -1.93 -7.71 -5.75
C TRP A 286 -3.31 -7.37 -5.19
N ALA A 287 -3.47 -6.13 -4.74
CA ALA A 287 -4.75 -5.56 -4.34
C ALA A 287 -4.83 -4.07 -4.70
N THR A 288 -6.04 -3.58 -4.91
CA THR A 288 -6.32 -2.14 -5.00
C THR A 288 -6.80 -1.60 -3.68
N TYR A 289 -6.40 -0.38 -3.36
CA TYR A 289 -6.88 0.31 -2.16
C TYR A 289 -8.39 0.57 -2.23
N THR A 290 -9.05 0.36 -1.12
CA THR A 290 -10.43 0.74 -0.91
C THR A 290 -10.55 1.56 0.38
N GLU A 291 -11.53 2.46 0.47
CA GLU A 291 -11.77 3.23 1.71
C GLU A 291 -12.03 2.32 2.93
N THR A 292 -12.64 1.15 2.70
CA THR A 292 -12.89 0.17 3.76
C THR A 292 -11.57 -0.31 4.38
N MET A 293 -10.52 -0.49 3.58
CA MET A 293 -9.19 -0.86 4.10
C MET A 293 -8.62 0.21 5.02
N GLY A 294 -8.73 1.49 4.64
CA GLY A 294 -8.29 2.60 5.48
C GLY A 294 -9.09 2.69 6.79
N LYS A 295 -10.42 2.51 6.72
CA LYS A 295 -11.30 2.49 7.91
C LYS A 295 -10.95 1.33 8.83
N ASN A 296 -10.67 0.15 8.29
CA ASN A 296 -10.27 -1.03 9.07
C ASN A 296 -8.91 -0.81 9.76
N LEU A 297 -7.94 -0.21 9.07
CA LEU A 297 -6.64 0.12 9.67
C LEU A 297 -6.78 1.12 10.83
N ALA A 298 -7.59 2.17 10.64
CA ALA A 298 -7.87 3.15 11.70
C ALA A 298 -8.63 2.52 12.88
N ALA A 299 -9.56 1.61 12.62
CA ALA A 299 -10.27 0.87 13.67
C ALA A 299 -9.31 -0.04 14.46
N ARG A 300 -8.39 -0.74 13.75
CA ARG A 300 -7.36 -1.58 14.36
C ARG A 300 -6.42 -0.77 15.26
N ALA A 301 -5.92 0.37 14.77
CA ALA A 301 -5.07 1.27 15.56
C ALA A 301 -5.81 1.75 16.82
N TYR A 302 -7.06 2.16 16.67
CA TYR A 302 -7.89 2.59 17.80
C TYR A 302 -8.04 1.51 18.87
N VAL A 303 -8.30 0.26 18.47
CA VAL A 303 -8.41 -0.87 19.41
C VAL A 303 -7.12 -1.02 20.20
N LEU A 304 -5.96 -1.06 19.53
CA LEU A 304 -4.67 -1.26 20.19
C LEU A 304 -4.31 -0.12 21.16
N GLU A 305 -4.56 1.12 20.76
CA GLU A 305 -4.26 2.31 21.58
C GLU A 305 -5.16 2.41 22.82
N ASN A 306 -6.41 1.97 22.72
CA ASN A 306 -7.40 2.19 23.76
C ASN A 306 -7.72 0.96 24.60
N PHE A 307 -7.23 -0.22 24.26
CA PHE A 307 -7.58 -1.49 24.92
C PHE A 307 -7.23 -1.49 26.41
N ASP A 308 -6.00 -1.12 26.78
CA ASP A 308 -5.60 -1.09 28.20
C ASP A 308 -6.41 -0.04 29.00
N ARG A 309 -6.82 1.07 28.38
CA ARG A 309 -7.73 2.06 28.99
C ARG A 309 -9.12 1.45 29.19
N ALA A 310 -9.60 0.69 28.21
CA ALA A 310 -10.91 0.05 28.29
C ALA A 310 -11.00 -0.98 29.40
N LEU A 311 -9.95 -1.78 29.61
CA LEU A 311 -9.88 -2.73 30.73
C LEU A 311 -9.87 -1.99 32.08
N ARG A 312 -9.01 -0.98 32.25
CA ARG A 312 -8.89 -0.23 33.52
C ARG A 312 -10.17 0.50 33.90
N ASN A 313 -10.86 1.11 32.93
CA ASN A 313 -12.04 1.90 33.17
C ASN A 313 -13.35 1.07 33.13
N GLY A 314 -13.24 -0.25 32.90
CA GLY A 314 -14.40 -1.13 32.85
C GLY A 314 -15.33 -0.86 31.67
N TYR A 315 -14.77 -0.41 30.53
CA TYR A 315 -15.52 -0.27 29.27
C TYR A 315 -15.79 -1.62 28.62
N ILE A 316 -15.00 -2.65 28.96
CA ILE A 316 -15.30 -4.03 28.59
C ILE A 316 -16.34 -4.57 29.56
N LYS A 317 -17.54 -4.81 29.04
CA LYS A 317 -18.69 -5.38 29.76
C LYS A 317 -18.82 -6.86 29.43
N ILE A 318 -19.23 -7.67 30.43
CA ILE A 318 -19.50 -9.08 30.22
C ILE A 318 -21.02 -9.27 30.16
N PHE A 319 -21.48 -9.76 29.04
CA PHE A 319 -22.86 -10.18 28.81
C PHE A 319 -22.94 -11.68 29.00
N TYR A 320 -24.08 -12.17 29.47
CA TYR A 320 -24.30 -13.57 29.76
C TYR A 320 -25.43 -14.10 28.87
N GLN A 321 -25.07 -14.98 27.94
CA GLN A 321 -26.03 -15.64 27.07
C GLN A 321 -26.53 -16.92 27.74
N PRO A 322 -27.86 -17.10 27.94
CA PRO A 322 -28.37 -18.30 28.58
C PRO A 322 -28.20 -19.54 27.70
N VAL A 323 -27.78 -20.65 28.30
CA VAL A 323 -27.69 -21.97 27.67
C VAL A 323 -28.79 -22.87 28.26
N VAL A 324 -29.62 -23.42 27.39
CA VAL A 324 -30.75 -24.29 27.77
C VAL A 324 -30.59 -25.72 27.26
N ARG A 325 -31.02 -26.68 28.03
CA ARG A 325 -31.07 -28.08 27.60
C ARG A 325 -32.18 -28.26 26.56
N THR A 326 -31.85 -28.71 25.38
CA THR A 326 -32.78 -28.90 24.26
C THR A 326 -33.97 -29.80 24.61
N LEU A 327 -33.75 -30.87 25.38
CA LEU A 327 -34.79 -31.83 25.75
C LEU A 327 -35.79 -31.30 26.79
N THR A 328 -35.39 -30.38 27.65
CA THR A 328 -36.21 -29.94 28.78
C THR A 328 -36.56 -28.46 28.79
N GLY A 329 -35.90 -27.67 27.92
CA GLY A 329 -36.00 -26.21 27.91
C GLY A 329 -35.47 -25.53 29.18
N LYS A 330 -34.88 -26.27 30.13
CA LYS A 330 -34.37 -25.73 31.39
C LYS A 330 -33.03 -25.06 31.19
N LEU A 331 -32.84 -23.94 31.84
CA LEU A 331 -31.52 -23.24 31.90
C LEU A 331 -30.50 -24.14 32.58
N CYS A 332 -29.34 -24.33 31.95
CA CYS A 332 -28.26 -25.22 32.47
C CYS A 332 -26.91 -24.55 32.56
N GLY A 333 -26.79 -23.33 32.08
CA GLY A 333 -25.52 -22.55 32.13
C GLY A 333 -25.72 -21.23 31.47
N MET A 334 -24.62 -20.47 31.38
CA MET A 334 -24.51 -19.19 30.67
C MET A 334 -23.16 -19.14 29.95
N GLU A 335 -23.09 -18.44 28.83
CA GLU A 335 -21.85 -18.13 28.14
C GLU A 335 -21.48 -16.67 28.40
N ALA A 336 -20.25 -16.41 28.81
CA ALA A 336 -19.71 -15.07 29.04
C ALA A 336 -19.17 -14.47 27.74
N LEU A 337 -19.76 -13.39 27.31
CA LEU A 337 -19.43 -12.72 26.05
C LEU A 337 -18.99 -11.28 26.32
N ALA A 338 -17.77 -10.96 25.95
CA ALA A 338 -17.24 -9.61 26.06
C ALA A 338 -17.92 -8.65 25.06
N ARG A 339 -18.17 -7.43 25.50
CA ARG A 339 -18.67 -6.31 24.69
C ARG A 339 -17.90 -5.07 25.08
N TRP A 340 -17.35 -4.35 24.14
CA TRP A 340 -16.64 -3.11 24.42
C TRP A 340 -17.61 -1.93 24.23
N GLU A 341 -17.99 -1.29 25.33
CA GLU A 341 -18.82 -0.07 25.35
C GLU A 341 -17.90 1.15 25.45
N ASP A 342 -17.47 1.62 24.28
CA ASP A 342 -16.53 2.72 24.19
C ASP A 342 -17.25 4.07 24.30
N PRO A 343 -16.79 5.02 25.14
CA PRO A 343 -17.45 6.30 25.32
C PRO A 343 -17.41 7.22 24.09
N GLU A 344 -16.46 7.02 23.18
CA GLU A 344 -16.25 7.85 21.99
C GLU A 344 -16.86 7.22 20.73
N ARG A 345 -16.75 5.87 20.60
CA ARG A 345 -17.18 5.14 19.41
C ARG A 345 -18.43 4.28 19.60
N GLY A 346 -18.98 4.28 20.80
CA GLY A 346 -20.14 3.44 21.12
C GLY A 346 -19.76 1.97 21.28
N ARG A 347 -20.67 1.07 20.91
CA ARG A 347 -20.44 -0.37 21.08
C ARG A 347 -19.58 -0.95 19.96
N LEU A 348 -18.40 -1.45 20.32
CA LEU A 348 -17.56 -2.27 19.45
C LEU A 348 -17.93 -3.75 19.66
N THR A 349 -18.15 -4.46 18.55
CA THR A 349 -18.48 -5.89 18.57
C THR A 349 -17.22 -6.76 18.62
N PRO A 350 -17.28 -8.01 19.13
CA PRO A 350 -16.09 -8.87 19.23
C PRO A 350 -15.33 -9.05 17.93
N ASP A 351 -16.01 -9.15 16.79
CA ASP A 351 -15.42 -9.25 15.46
C ASP A 351 -14.53 -8.04 15.08
N MET A 352 -14.75 -6.88 15.72
CA MET A 352 -13.94 -5.68 15.51
C MET A 352 -12.66 -5.66 16.35
N PHE A 353 -12.63 -6.26 17.54
CA PHE A 353 -11.48 -6.14 18.43
C PHE A 353 -10.78 -7.47 18.76
N VAL A 354 -11.48 -8.61 18.79
CA VAL A 354 -10.86 -9.90 19.13
C VAL A 354 -9.76 -10.28 18.15
N PRO A 355 -9.98 -10.28 16.81
CA PRO A 355 -8.91 -10.60 15.86
C PRO A 355 -7.71 -9.66 15.96
N VAL A 356 -7.96 -8.37 16.26
CA VAL A 356 -6.89 -7.37 16.44
C VAL A 356 -6.02 -7.69 17.64
N LEU A 357 -6.64 -8.12 18.76
CA LEU A 357 -5.93 -8.48 19.98
C LEU A 357 -5.19 -9.81 19.85
N GLU A 358 -5.75 -10.78 19.11
CA GLU A 358 -5.08 -12.05 18.78
C GLU A 358 -3.81 -11.81 17.97
N ASP A 359 -3.89 -11.05 16.89
CA ASP A 359 -2.74 -10.71 16.04
C ASP A 359 -1.65 -9.96 16.81
N ALA A 360 -2.08 -9.06 17.72
CA ALA A 360 -1.17 -8.29 18.56
C ALA A 360 -0.66 -9.09 19.78
N LYS A 361 -1.10 -10.34 19.97
CA LYS A 361 -0.79 -11.18 21.13
C LYS A 361 -1.20 -10.53 22.46
N LEU A 362 -2.30 -9.80 22.47
CA LEU A 362 -2.85 -9.13 23.65
C LEU A 362 -4.14 -9.78 24.17
N ILE A 363 -4.65 -10.80 23.47
CA ILE A 363 -5.93 -11.43 23.78
C ILE A 363 -5.94 -12.03 25.19
N TYR A 364 -4.82 -12.57 25.69
CA TYR A 364 -4.69 -13.10 27.05
C TYR A 364 -5.10 -12.10 28.14
N LYS A 365 -4.92 -10.79 27.90
CA LYS A 365 -5.38 -9.75 28.85
C LYS A 365 -6.90 -9.67 28.90
N LEU A 366 -7.56 -9.79 27.73
CA LEU A 366 -9.01 -9.84 27.65
C LEU A 366 -9.54 -11.06 28.35
N ASP A 367 -9.02 -12.24 28.03
CA ASP A 367 -9.49 -13.51 28.56
C ASP A 367 -9.28 -13.58 30.08
N SER A 368 -8.12 -13.16 30.56
CA SER A 368 -7.88 -13.02 32.01
C SER A 368 -8.87 -12.06 32.69
N TYR A 369 -9.20 -10.94 32.03
CA TYR A 369 -10.19 -9.99 32.54
C TYR A 369 -11.59 -10.62 32.58
N VAL A 370 -11.99 -11.34 31.53
CA VAL A 370 -13.30 -12.03 31.46
C VAL A 370 -13.43 -13.05 32.60
N VAL A 371 -12.42 -13.91 32.77
CA VAL A 371 -12.41 -14.92 33.86
C VAL A 371 -12.53 -14.24 35.22
N GLU A 372 -11.79 -13.14 35.45
CA GLU A 372 -11.86 -12.37 36.70
C GLU A 372 -13.28 -11.80 36.96
N GLN A 373 -13.90 -11.21 35.92
CA GLN A 373 -15.28 -10.67 36.05
C GLN A 373 -16.32 -11.77 36.28
N VAL A 374 -16.17 -12.91 35.63
CA VAL A 374 -17.02 -14.11 35.84
C VAL A 374 -16.89 -14.60 37.27
N GLY A 375 -15.67 -14.77 37.79
CA GLY A 375 -15.45 -15.17 39.18
C GLY A 375 -16.09 -14.22 40.18
N LYS A 376 -15.93 -12.90 39.99
CA LYS A 376 -16.57 -11.88 40.81
C LYS A 376 -18.11 -11.98 40.76
N ARG A 377 -18.67 -12.20 39.56
CA ARG A 377 -20.12 -12.34 39.36
C ARG A 377 -20.66 -13.57 40.08
N LEU A 378 -20.02 -14.73 39.91
CA LEU A 378 -20.41 -15.98 40.58
C LEU A 378 -20.40 -15.84 42.09
N ARG A 379 -19.36 -15.22 42.65
CA ARG A 379 -19.30 -14.95 44.09
C ARG A 379 -20.44 -14.05 44.56
N THR A 380 -20.74 -12.98 43.82
CA THR A 380 -21.88 -12.09 44.15
C THR A 380 -23.21 -12.82 44.11
N MET A 381 -23.44 -13.74 43.15
CA MET A 381 -24.64 -14.54 43.07
C MET A 381 -24.79 -15.47 44.27
N GLU A 382 -23.73 -16.17 44.65
CA GLU A 382 -23.69 -17.08 45.79
C GLU A 382 -23.94 -16.32 47.11
N ASP A 383 -23.26 -15.19 47.32
CA ASP A 383 -23.44 -14.36 48.51
C ASP A 383 -24.87 -13.77 48.63
N SER A 384 -25.53 -13.57 47.50
CA SER A 384 -26.90 -13.07 47.46
C SER A 384 -27.98 -14.18 47.53
N GLY A 385 -27.56 -15.44 47.68
CA GLY A 385 -28.47 -16.60 47.69
C GLY A 385 -29.19 -16.86 46.36
N MET A 386 -28.67 -16.30 45.24
CA MET A 386 -29.21 -16.57 43.92
C MET A 386 -28.79 -17.94 43.43
N PRO A 387 -29.61 -18.63 42.61
CA PRO A 387 -29.20 -19.88 41.98
C PRO A 387 -27.93 -19.63 41.14
N VAL A 388 -26.86 -20.38 41.44
CA VAL A 388 -25.62 -20.31 40.69
C VAL A 388 -25.62 -21.39 39.61
N LEU A 389 -25.37 -20.95 38.35
CA LEU A 389 -25.25 -21.82 37.19
C LEU A 389 -23.84 -21.71 36.67
N PRO A 390 -23.29 -22.78 36.08
CA PRO A 390 -21.99 -22.73 35.44
C PRO A 390 -21.95 -21.68 34.34
N ILE A 391 -20.81 -20.94 34.27
CA ILE A 391 -20.57 -19.96 33.22
C ILE A 391 -19.40 -20.42 32.36
N SER A 392 -19.65 -20.53 31.06
CA SER A 392 -18.61 -20.82 30.07
C SER A 392 -17.87 -19.54 29.70
N VAL A 393 -16.54 -19.65 29.56
CA VAL A 393 -15.65 -18.60 29.10
C VAL A 393 -14.86 -19.09 27.90
N ASN A 394 -14.79 -18.29 26.85
CA ASN A 394 -13.96 -18.56 25.68
C ASN A 394 -12.53 -18.18 25.98
N LEU A 395 -11.56 -19.08 25.63
CA LEU A 395 -10.15 -18.81 25.70
C LEU A 395 -9.50 -18.97 24.33
N SER A 396 -8.68 -18.02 23.94
CA SER A 396 -7.98 -18.06 22.65
C SER A 396 -6.75 -18.97 22.69
N SER A 397 -6.46 -19.60 21.54
CA SER A 397 -5.23 -20.40 21.39
C SER A 397 -3.94 -19.60 21.57
N ALA A 398 -3.98 -18.29 21.34
CA ALA A 398 -2.84 -17.41 21.53
C ALA A 398 -2.47 -17.21 23.01
N ASP A 399 -3.36 -17.55 23.94
CA ASP A 399 -3.11 -17.45 25.38
C ASP A 399 -2.05 -18.43 25.85
N PHE A 400 -2.03 -19.64 25.27
CA PHE A 400 -1.10 -20.70 25.66
C PHE A 400 0.39 -20.36 25.47
N ASP A 401 0.69 -19.33 24.68
CA ASP A 401 2.06 -18.85 24.46
C ASP A 401 2.50 -17.79 25.48
N GLN A 402 1.54 -17.12 26.14
CA GLN A 402 1.80 -15.97 27.03
C GLN A 402 1.54 -16.31 28.50
N VAL A 403 0.47 -17.01 28.79
CA VAL A 403 0.03 -17.36 30.14
C VAL A 403 -0.59 -18.75 30.10
N ASP A 404 -0.42 -19.55 31.15
CA ASP A 404 -1.19 -20.78 31.29
C ASP A 404 -2.65 -20.44 31.61
N PRO A 405 -3.61 -20.72 30.72
CA PRO A 405 -5.02 -20.40 30.94
C PRO A 405 -5.60 -21.06 32.19
N LEU A 406 -5.11 -22.26 32.55
CA LEU A 406 -5.54 -22.93 33.77
C LEU A 406 -5.10 -22.18 35.00
N ASP A 407 -3.88 -21.68 35.04
CA ASP A 407 -3.39 -20.88 36.18
C ASP A 407 -4.24 -19.64 36.40
N VAL A 408 -4.76 -19.05 35.30
CA VAL A 408 -5.68 -17.89 35.38
C VAL A 408 -6.99 -18.31 36.06
N VAL A 409 -7.61 -19.40 35.60
CA VAL A 409 -8.88 -19.89 36.15
C VAL A 409 -8.68 -20.35 37.59
N GLU A 410 -7.66 -21.15 37.89
CA GLU A 410 -7.35 -21.63 39.25
C GLU A 410 -7.13 -20.47 40.24
N ARG A 411 -6.44 -19.42 39.81
CA ARG A 411 -6.23 -18.22 40.63
C ARG A 411 -7.55 -17.55 40.99
N VAL A 412 -8.47 -17.45 40.01
CA VAL A 412 -9.79 -16.83 40.20
C VAL A 412 -10.66 -17.72 41.08
N VAL A 413 -10.70 -19.04 40.85
CA VAL A 413 -11.41 -20.01 41.68
C VAL A 413 -10.96 -19.92 43.15
N ARG A 414 -9.67 -19.91 43.40
CA ARG A 414 -9.10 -19.74 44.79
C ARG A 414 -9.41 -18.37 45.38
N LYS A 415 -9.24 -17.31 44.59
CA LYS A 415 -9.46 -15.91 45.06
C LYS A 415 -10.90 -15.71 45.52
N TYR A 416 -11.86 -16.23 44.79
CA TYR A 416 -13.29 -16.07 45.09
C TYR A 416 -13.88 -17.26 45.83
N ARG A 417 -13.07 -18.29 46.15
CA ARG A 417 -13.51 -19.51 46.85
C ARG A 417 -14.68 -20.20 46.19
N LEU A 418 -14.62 -20.38 44.87
CA LEU A 418 -15.67 -20.97 44.05
C LEU A 418 -15.41 -22.47 43.82
N PRO A 419 -16.43 -23.29 43.66
CA PRO A 419 -16.29 -24.61 43.08
C PRO A 419 -15.76 -24.52 41.63
N ARG A 420 -14.82 -25.39 41.25
CA ARG A 420 -14.27 -25.43 39.88
C ARG A 420 -15.36 -25.62 38.83
N SER A 421 -16.40 -26.43 39.15
CA SER A 421 -17.53 -26.71 38.26
C SER A 421 -18.38 -25.49 37.86
N TYR A 422 -18.16 -24.32 38.52
CA TYR A 422 -18.86 -23.08 38.18
C TYR A 422 -18.28 -22.35 36.98
N ILE A 423 -17.02 -22.59 36.62
CA ILE A 423 -16.37 -21.98 35.44
C ILE A 423 -16.07 -23.11 34.46
N ARG A 424 -16.61 -22.99 33.24
CA ARG A 424 -16.31 -23.89 32.13
C ARG A 424 -15.45 -23.19 31.12
N ILE A 425 -14.44 -23.88 30.61
CA ILE A 425 -13.56 -23.36 29.57
C ILE A 425 -14.03 -23.86 28.22
N GLU A 426 -14.24 -22.96 27.28
CA GLU A 426 -14.49 -23.26 25.88
C GLU A 426 -13.27 -22.87 25.05
N ILE A 427 -12.77 -23.83 24.25
CA ILE A 427 -11.57 -23.69 23.45
C ILE A 427 -11.96 -23.88 22.00
N THR A 428 -11.50 -22.99 21.11
CA THR A 428 -11.78 -23.08 19.68
C THR A 428 -11.06 -24.27 19.02
N GLU A 429 -11.63 -24.82 17.94
CA GLU A 429 -11.03 -25.93 17.19
C GLU A 429 -9.59 -25.64 16.74
N SER A 430 -9.30 -24.39 16.36
CA SER A 430 -7.98 -23.93 15.97
C SER A 430 -6.94 -24.05 17.11
N ALA A 431 -7.38 -23.93 18.37
CA ALA A 431 -6.56 -24.11 19.56
C ALA A 431 -6.20 -25.59 19.79
N LEU A 432 -7.14 -26.49 19.51
CA LEU A 432 -6.93 -27.93 19.61
C LEU A 432 -5.85 -28.45 18.66
N VAL A 433 -5.84 -27.94 17.42
CA VAL A 433 -4.87 -28.38 16.39
C VAL A 433 -3.44 -27.92 16.73
N LYS A 434 -3.27 -26.69 17.24
CA LYS A 434 -1.94 -26.12 17.55
C LYS A 434 -1.32 -26.66 18.85
N ASN A 435 -2.13 -26.98 19.85
CA ASN A 435 -1.69 -27.26 21.21
C ASN A 435 -2.17 -28.62 21.75
N GLY A 436 -2.53 -29.57 20.90
CA GLY A 436 -3.15 -30.84 21.26
C GLY A 436 -2.44 -31.64 22.37
N LYS A 437 -1.09 -31.60 22.45
CA LYS A 437 -0.32 -32.27 23.53
C LYS A 437 -0.51 -31.59 24.90
N LYS A 438 -0.58 -30.27 24.96
CA LYS A 438 -0.82 -29.54 26.23
C LYS A 438 -2.27 -29.73 26.69
N LEU A 439 -3.22 -29.75 25.76
CA LEU A 439 -4.64 -29.95 26.04
C LEU A 439 -4.96 -31.40 26.52
N CYS A 440 -4.30 -32.42 25.97
CA CYS A 440 -4.44 -33.78 26.48
C CYS A 440 -3.97 -33.94 27.94
N LEU A 441 -2.96 -33.20 28.36
CA LEU A 441 -2.51 -33.15 29.76
C LEU A 441 -3.55 -32.49 30.68
N LEU A 442 -4.34 -31.57 30.16
CA LEU A 442 -5.43 -30.88 30.85
C LEU A 442 -6.61 -31.80 31.14
N TYR A 443 -6.99 -32.64 30.16
CA TYR A 443 -8.06 -33.62 30.33
C TYR A 443 -7.68 -34.78 31.24
N THR A 444 -6.38 -35.13 31.32
CA THR A 444 -5.91 -36.25 32.16
C THR A 444 -5.69 -35.88 33.63
N SER A 445 -5.51 -34.57 33.96
CA SER A 445 -5.39 -34.17 35.36
C SER A 445 -6.72 -34.14 36.10
N ASP A 446 -7.85 -33.91 35.40
CA ASP A 446 -9.21 -33.96 35.99
C ASP A 446 -9.71 -35.40 36.23
N ALA A 447 -9.19 -36.37 35.46
CA ALA A 447 -9.54 -37.78 35.61
C ALA A 447 -8.75 -38.52 36.70
N ALA A 448 -7.74 -37.88 37.30
CA ALA A 448 -6.93 -38.45 38.38
C ALA A 448 -7.41 -38.06 39.80
N ASP A 449 -8.36 -37.11 39.90
CA ASP A 449 -8.93 -36.64 41.17
C ASP A 449 -10.37 -37.17 41.44
N GLU A 450 -10.91 -38.09 40.62
CA GLU A 450 -12.07 -38.94 40.89
C GLU A 450 -11.61 -40.38 41.21
#